data_a6a628bb33d09efce3895c2a87e1e457
#
_entry.id   a6a628bb33d09efce3895c2a87e1e457
#
_cell.length_a   1.000
_cell.length_b   1.000
_cell.length_c   1.000
_cell.angle_alpha   90.00
_cell.angle_beta   90.00
_cell.angle_gamma   90.00
#
_symmetry.space_group_name_H-M   'P 1'
#
loop_
_entity.id
_entity.type
_entity.pdbx_description
1 polymer ?
#
loop_
_entity_poly.entity_id
_entity_poly.type
_entity_poly.pdbx_seq_one_letter_code
_entity_poly.pdbx_strand_id
1 'polypeptide(L)'
;MRKTYRLSIILFCAAILIIAFFWLRSCMKDDHIELGADTAIDSTPTQIQSIKAIGEWEFLSVSVEELADTVRKGILSNDELARIYYGTLRLGINTHQMEPGWLEAEGDTVRLTLPKISLLDQDFIDEARTKPFFEDGTWKPEDREALYRQARRNMMIHGLTRENLAAAEENAREQIGNLMKAMGYKTVVITFRQ
;
A
#
# COMPACT_ATOMS: atom_id res chain seq x y z
N MET A 1 31.12 -49.17 -67.04
CA MET A 1 30.50 -49.40 -65.74
C MET A 1 30.92 -48.36 -64.65
N ARG A 2 32.13 -47.78 -64.58
CA ARG A 2 32.50 -46.80 -63.51
C ARG A 2 31.86 -45.41 -63.60
N LYS A 3 31.40 -44.94 -64.76
CA LYS A 3 30.76 -43.61 -64.93
C LYS A 3 29.29 -43.61 -64.46
N THR A 4 28.56 -44.69 -64.63
CA THR A 4 27.15 -44.81 -64.22
C THR A 4 27.01 -44.86 -62.72
N TYR A 5 27.91 -45.51 -61.99
CA TYR A 5 27.93 -45.54 -60.51
C TYR A 5 28.20 -44.17 -59.88
N ARG A 6 29.10 -43.38 -60.48
CA ARG A 6 29.40 -42.04 -60.01
C ARG A 6 28.19 -41.09 -60.18
N LEU A 7 27.48 -41.22 -61.32
CA LEU A 7 26.28 -40.42 -61.57
C LEU A 7 25.13 -40.79 -60.61
N SER A 8 24.99 -42.09 -60.30
CA SER A 8 23.96 -42.58 -59.36
C SER A 8 24.26 -42.10 -57.93
N ILE A 9 25.52 -42.07 -57.48
CA ILE A 9 25.94 -41.58 -56.16
C ILE A 9 25.67 -40.07 -56.04
N ILE A 10 25.98 -39.29 -57.08
CA ILE A 10 25.75 -37.84 -57.10
C ILE A 10 24.27 -37.53 -57.01
N LEU A 11 23.42 -38.25 -57.75
CA LEU A 11 21.95 -38.12 -57.70
C LEU A 11 21.40 -38.49 -56.33
N PHE A 12 21.91 -39.54 -55.68
CA PHE A 12 21.51 -39.95 -54.34
C PHE A 12 21.92 -38.93 -53.27
N CYS A 13 23.13 -38.36 -53.32
CA CYS A 13 23.55 -37.30 -52.44
C CYS A 13 22.72 -36.01 -52.63
N ALA A 14 22.39 -35.65 -53.86
CA ALA A 14 21.54 -34.51 -54.16
C ALA A 14 20.12 -34.68 -53.61
N ALA A 15 19.56 -35.87 -53.70
CA ALA A 15 18.26 -36.17 -53.11
C ALA A 15 18.25 -36.06 -51.57
N ILE A 16 19.30 -36.53 -50.92
CA ILE A 16 19.44 -36.41 -49.43
C ILE A 16 19.55 -34.94 -49.03
N LEU A 17 20.31 -34.13 -49.76
CA LEU A 17 20.44 -32.69 -49.47
C LEU A 17 19.14 -31.94 -49.65
N ILE A 18 18.34 -32.29 -50.67
CA ILE A 18 17.00 -31.71 -50.87
C ILE A 18 16.06 -32.08 -49.74
N ILE A 19 16.07 -33.34 -49.31
CA ILE A 19 15.22 -33.82 -48.19
C ILE A 19 15.63 -33.13 -46.89
N ALA A 20 16.95 -33.03 -46.62
CA ALA A 20 17.49 -32.32 -45.46
C ALA A 20 17.10 -30.84 -45.46
N PHE A 21 17.20 -30.17 -46.64
CA PHE A 21 16.78 -28.78 -46.80
C PHE A 21 15.30 -28.57 -46.55
N PHE A 22 14.44 -29.44 -47.05
CA PHE A 22 12.99 -29.37 -46.75
C PHE A 22 12.68 -29.66 -45.28
N TRP A 23 13.42 -30.58 -44.67
CA TRP A 23 13.23 -30.90 -43.26
C TRP A 23 13.68 -29.73 -42.36
N LEU A 24 14.83 -29.11 -42.67
CA LEU A 24 15.28 -27.89 -41.96
C LEU A 24 14.30 -26.74 -42.12
N ARG A 25 13.76 -26.57 -43.33
CA ARG A 25 12.79 -25.51 -43.60
C ARG A 25 11.43 -25.76 -42.93
N SER A 26 11.07 -27.00 -42.69
CA SER A 26 9.87 -27.40 -41.92
C SER A 26 10.05 -27.15 -40.43
N CYS A 27 11.25 -27.45 -39.86
CA CYS A 27 11.59 -27.14 -38.46
C CYS A 27 11.68 -25.63 -38.19
N MET A 28 12.02 -24.81 -39.19
CA MET A 28 12.09 -23.35 -39.03
C MET A 28 10.78 -22.62 -39.23
N LYS A 29 9.69 -23.34 -39.57
CA LYS A 29 8.36 -22.73 -39.79
C LYS A 29 7.47 -22.66 -38.55
N ASP A 30 7.86 -23.27 -37.44
CA ASP A 30 7.02 -23.34 -36.24
C ASP A 30 7.58 -22.52 -35.05
N ASP A 31 8.62 -21.69 -35.24
CA ASP A 31 9.04 -20.71 -34.26
C ASP A 31 8.62 -19.29 -34.68
N HIS A 32 7.34 -19.08 -34.93
CA HIS A 32 6.73 -17.83 -34.60
C HIS A 32 6.52 -17.85 -33.07
N ILE A 33 7.56 -17.46 -32.32
CA ILE A 33 7.36 -16.83 -31.04
C ILE A 33 6.61 -15.53 -31.38
N GLU A 34 5.29 -15.60 -31.43
CA GLU A 34 4.48 -14.42 -31.18
C GLU A 34 4.81 -13.98 -29.75
N LEU A 35 5.78 -13.09 -29.63
CA LEU A 35 5.78 -12.11 -28.58
C LEU A 35 4.57 -11.20 -28.78
N GLY A 36 3.39 -11.81 -28.79
CA GLY A 36 2.17 -11.17 -28.42
C GLY A 36 2.36 -10.82 -26.97
N ALA A 37 2.87 -9.62 -26.72
CA ALA A 37 2.63 -8.94 -25.48
C ALA A 37 1.12 -8.74 -25.40
N ASP A 38 0.42 -9.81 -25.01
CA ASP A 38 -0.91 -9.72 -24.46
C ASP A 38 -0.70 -9.05 -23.10
N THR A 39 -0.58 -7.72 -23.13
CA THR A 39 -0.45 -6.83 -21.99
C THR A 39 -1.79 -6.63 -21.26
N ALA A 40 -2.70 -7.57 -21.40
CA ALA A 40 -3.77 -7.74 -20.45
C ALA A 40 -3.13 -8.35 -19.19
N ILE A 41 -2.69 -7.50 -18.27
CA ILE A 41 -2.31 -7.93 -16.94
C ILE A 41 -3.60 -8.36 -16.27
N ASP A 42 -3.87 -9.65 -16.39
CA ASP A 42 -4.85 -10.32 -15.58
C ASP A 42 -4.30 -10.30 -14.16
N SER A 43 -4.73 -9.29 -13.36
CA SER A 43 -4.36 -9.22 -11.95
C SER A 43 -4.89 -10.50 -11.31
N THR A 44 -3.99 -11.46 -11.11
CA THR A 44 -4.37 -12.78 -10.61
C THR A 44 -5.07 -12.63 -9.27
N PRO A 45 -6.07 -13.45 -8.96
CA PRO A 45 -6.73 -13.46 -7.64
C PRO A 45 -5.73 -13.49 -6.47
N THR A 46 -4.56 -14.10 -6.68
CA THR A 46 -3.46 -14.16 -5.72
C THR A 46 -2.83 -12.79 -5.44
N GLN A 47 -2.65 -11.93 -6.46
CA GLN A 47 -2.10 -10.58 -6.28
C GLN A 47 -3.08 -9.69 -5.49
N ILE A 48 -4.37 -9.77 -5.81
CA ILE A 48 -5.44 -9.05 -5.09
C ILE A 48 -5.51 -9.53 -3.64
N GLN A 49 -5.41 -10.83 -3.38
CA GLN A 49 -5.38 -11.39 -2.03
C GLN A 49 -4.14 -10.93 -1.25
N SER A 50 -2.98 -10.85 -1.91
CA SER A 50 -1.74 -10.40 -1.27
C SER A 50 -1.82 -8.93 -0.85
N ILE A 51 -2.41 -8.06 -1.67
CA ILE A 51 -2.65 -6.66 -1.30
C ILE A 51 -3.59 -6.57 -0.09
N LYS A 52 -4.67 -7.35 -0.09
CA LYS A 52 -5.64 -7.38 1.02
C LYS A 52 -5.04 -7.94 2.31
N ALA A 53 -4.06 -8.84 2.21
CA ALA A 53 -3.38 -9.45 3.36
C ALA A 53 -2.43 -8.50 4.11
N ILE A 54 -2.10 -7.31 3.54
CA ILE A 54 -1.27 -6.30 4.22
C ILE A 54 -1.95 -5.80 5.51
N GLY A 55 -3.27 -5.82 5.59
CA GLY A 55 -4.05 -5.43 6.75
C GLY A 55 -4.21 -3.91 6.88
N GLU A 56 -3.17 -3.18 7.21
CA GLU A 56 -3.17 -1.72 7.31
C GLU A 56 -2.14 -1.11 6.37
N TRP A 57 -2.49 0.01 5.77
CA TRP A 57 -1.59 0.78 4.90
C TRP A 57 -1.53 2.22 5.38
N GLU A 58 -0.40 2.57 5.98
CA GLU A 58 -0.13 3.91 6.49
C GLU A 58 0.39 4.82 5.36
N PHE A 59 -0.19 6.01 5.26
CA PHE A 59 0.19 7.01 4.26
C PHE A 59 0.74 8.29 4.86
N LEU A 60 0.41 8.57 6.13
CA LEU A 60 0.94 9.74 6.84
C LEU A 60 1.07 9.40 8.33
N SER A 61 2.19 9.80 8.90
CA SER A 61 2.47 9.75 10.33
C SER A 61 2.58 11.16 10.88
N VAL A 62 1.76 11.49 11.88
CA VAL A 62 1.72 12.83 12.50
C VAL A 62 2.14 12.73 13.96
N SER A 63 3.32 13.23 14.28
CA SER A 63 3.78 13.35 15.68
C SER A 63 3.13 14.57 16.35
N VAL A 64 2.54 14.35 17.51
CA VAL A 64 1.85 15.38 18.29
C VAL A 64 2.39 15.40 19.71
N GLU A 65 2.57 16.59 20.23
CA GLU A 65 2.88 16.86 21.63
C GLU A 65 1.75 17.69 22.23
N GLU A 66 1.27 17.32 23.40
CA GLU A 66 0.16 18.00 24.08
C GLU A 66 0.50 18.24 25.54
N LEU A 67 0.43 19.49 25.95
CA LEU A 67 0.44 19.88 27.36
C LEU A 67 -0.99 19.92 27.86
N ALA A 68 -1.35 18.99 28.72
CA ALA A 68 -2.64 19.01 29.41
C ALA A 68 -2.45 19.36 30.87
N ASP A 69 -3.34 20.19 31.37
CA ASP A 69 -3.35 20.65 32.73
C ASP A 69 -4.75 20.61 33.36
N THR A 70 -4.76 20.56 34.67
CA THR A 70 -5.99 20.68 35.48
C THR A 70 -5.67 21.34 36.81
N VAL A 71 -6.60 22.19 37.27
CA VAL A 71 -6.48 22.93 38.51
C VAL A 71 -7.65 22.59 39.43
N ARG A 72 -7.33 22.21 40.68
CA ARG A 72 -8.33 22.02 41.73
C ARG A 72 -8.28 23.23 42.68
N LYS A 73 -9.34 24.01 42.71
CA LYS A 73 -9.45 25.19 43.59
C LYS A 73 -9.64 24.76 45.03
N GLY A 74 -8.67 25.13 45.90
CA GLY A 74 -8.76 24.99 47.33
C GLY A 74 -9.14 26.31 48.00
N ILE A 75 -9.34 26.29 49.35
CA ILE A 75 -9.70 27.49 50.13
C ILE A 75 -8.44 28.36 50.42
N LEU A 76 -7.27 27.73 50.57
CA LEU A 76 -6.02 28.41 50.92
C LEU A 76 -5.01 28.38 49.75
N SER A 77 -5.03 27.38 48.93
CA SER A 77 -4.16 27.22 47.75
C SER A 77 -4.89 26.42 46.67
N ASN A 78 -4.41 26.49 45.45
CA ASN A 78 -4.87 25.65 44.37
C ASN A 78 -3.87 24.49 44.17
N ASP A 79 -4.36 23.30 43.97
CA ASP A 79 -3.57 22.18 43.49
C ASP A 79 -3.54 22.22 41.95
N GLU A 80 -2.40 21.97 41.35
CA GLU A 80 -2.23 21.99 39.90
C GLU A 80 -1.52 20.72 39.42
N LEU A 81 -2.01 20.12 38.36
CA LEU A 81 -1.40 19.00 37.70
C LEU A 81 -1.28 19.30 36.22
N ALA A 82 -0.06 19.30 35.69
CA ALA A 82 0.24 19.48 34.28
C ALA A 82 1.19 18.37 33.79
N ARG A 83 0.90 17.79 32.64
CA ARG A 83 1.69 16.71 32.03
C ARG A 83 1.84 16.95 30.55
N ILE A 84 3.01 16.55 30.00
CA ILE A 84 3.27 16.56 28.57
C ILE A 84 3.09 15.13 28.06
N TYR A 85 2.20 14.99 27.08
CA TYR A 85 1.92 13.75 26.38
C TYR A 85 2.52 13.80 24.99
N TYR A 86 3.09 12.69 24.55
CA TYR A 86 3.64 12.52 23.22
C TYR A 86 2.87 11.42 22.52
N GLY A 87 2.63 11.57 21.23
CA GLY A 87 1.94 10.55 20.46
C GLY A 87 2.23 10.65 18.97
N THR A 88 1.89 9.58 18.25
CA THR A 88 2.04 9.51 16.81
C THR A 88 0.76 8.95 16.21
N LEU A 89 0.02 9.81 15.50
CA LEU A 89 -1.18 9.42 14.80
C LEU A 89 -0.81 8.85 13.43
N ARG A 90 -1.15 7.60 13.19
CA ARG A 90 -0.93 6.89 11.93
C ARG A 90 -2.20 6.98 11.09
N LEU A 91 -2.13 7.69 9.94
CA LEU A 91 -3.26 7.92 9.04
C LEU A 91 -3.14 7.02 7.82
N GLY A 92 -4.19 6.27 7.52
CA GLY A 92 -4.15 5.31 6.43
C GLY A 92 -5.49 4.64 6.18
N ILE A 93 -5.44 3.50 5.49
CA ILE A 93 -6.60 2.64 5.23
C ILE A 93 -6.42 1.28 5.89
N ASN A 94 -7.53 0.72 6.37
CA ASN A 94 -7.59 -0.68 6.78
C ASN A 94 -8.12 -1.50 5.61
N THR A 95 -7.28 -2.38 5.06
CA THR A 95 -7.64 -3.19 3.88
C THR A 95 -8.73 -4.22 4.16
N HIS A 96 -8.95 -4.58 5.43
CA HIS A 96 -10.07 -5.44 5.81
C HIS A 96 -11.44 -4.78 5.59
N GLN A 97 -11.48 -3.44 5.49
CA GLN A 97 -12.68 -2.67 5.17
C GLN A 97 -12.93 -2.53 3.66
N MET A 98 -12.09 -3.12 2.81
CA MET A 98 -12.29 -3.15 1.37
C MET A 98 -13.44 -4.08 1.02
N GLU A 99 -14.42 -3.56 0.28
CA GLU A 99 -15.57 -4.33 -0.20
C GLU A 99 -15.24 -5.11 -1.47
N PRO A 100 -16.01 -6.17 -1.79
CA PRO A 100 -15.90 -6.83 -3.10
C PRO A 100 -16.00 -5.81 -4.24
N GLY A 101 -15.14 -5.92 -5.26
CA GLY A 101 -15.09 -4.95 -6.36
C GLY A 101 -14.30 -3.67 -6.07
N TRP A 102 -13.54 -3.60 -4.99
CA TRP A 102 -12.68 -2.44 -4.69
C TRP A 102 -11.60 -2.18 -5.74
N LEU A 103 -11.26 -3.19 -6.55
CA LEU A 103 -10.34 -3.13 -7.68
C LEU A 103 -11.03 -3.72 -8.91
N GLU A 104 -11.16 -2.90 -9.96
CA GLU A 104 -11.71 -3.28 -11.26
C GLU A 104 -10.67 -2.97 -12.33
N ALA A 105 -10.26 -4.00 -13.09
CA ALA A 105 -9.29 -3.87 -14.16
C ALA A 105 -9.96 -4.07 -15.50
N GLU A 106 -9.72 -3.17 -16.46
CA GLU A 106 -10.21 -3.23 -17.84
C GLU A 106 -9.09 -2.82 -18.79
N GLY A 107 -8.49 -3.78 -19.47
CA GLY A 107 -7.32 -3.56 -20.31
C GLY A 107 -6.18 -2.91 -19.54
N ASP A 108 -5.68 -1.77 -20.02
CA ASP A 108 -4.59 -1.00 -19.40
C ASP A 108 -5.04 -0.07 -18.26
N THR A 109 -6.32 -0.10 -17.91
CA THR A 109 -6.92 0.79 -16.90
C THR A 109 -7.31 0.00 -15.66
N VAL A 110 -6.96 0.52 -14.48
CA VAL A 110 -7.43 0.00 -13.20
C VAL A 110 -8.16 1.09 -12.42
N ARG A 111 -9.31 0.76 -11.86
CA ARG A 111 -10.10 1.60 -10.96
C ARG A 111 -10.07 1.01 -9.56
N LEU A 112 -9.75 1.83 -8.57
CA LEU A 112 -9.71 1.44 -7.18
C LEU A 112 -10.68 2.30 -6.38
N THR A 113 -11.52 1.63 -5.57
CA THR A 113 -12.41 2.28 -4.60
C THR A 113 -11.94 1.90 -3.19
N LEU A 114 -11.23 2.81 -2.55
CA LEU A 114 -10.58 2.60 -1.27
C LEU A 114 -11.46 3.06 -0.10
N PRO A 115 -11.29 2.48 1.10
CA PRO A 115 -11.86 3.06 2.31
C PRO A 115 -11.36 4.49 2.51
N LYS A 116 -12.12 5.29 3.26
CA LYS A 116 -11.66 6.62 3.66
C LYS A 116 -10.40 6.52 4.52
N ILE A 117 -9.56 7.54 4.44
CA ILE A 117 -8.43 7.68 5.36
C ILE A 117 -8.95 7.83 6.79
N SER A 118 -8.36 7.09 7.69
CA SER A 118 -8.71 7.09 9.11
C SER A 118 -7.48 6.88 9.99
N LEU A 119 -7.65 7.13 11.29
CA LEU A 119 -6.65 6.76 12.29
C LEU A 119 -6.58 5.23 12.40
N LEU A 120 -5.40 4.66 12.18
CA LEU A 120 -5.17 3.22 12.18
C LEU A 120 -5.08 2.66 13.59
N ASP A 121 -4.41 3.39 14.50
CA ASP A 121 -4.19 2.97 15.86
C ASP A 121 -4.89 3.92 16.85
N GLN A 122 -5.69 3.34 17.75
CA GLN A 122 -6.36 4.11 18.79
C GLN A 122 -5.44 4.40 19.98
N ASP A 123 -4.40 3.59 20.20
CA ASP A 123 -3.44 3.72 21.29
C ASP A 123 -2.17 4.43 20.83
N PHE A 124 -2.34 5.63 20.29
CA PHE A 124 -1.30 6.43 19.67
C PHE A 124 -0.45 7.24 20.65
N ILE A 125 -0.81 7.31 21.97
CA ILE A 125 -0.07 8.02 22.99
C ILE A 125 1.05 7.11 23.52
N ASP A 126 2.27 7.64 23.51
CA ASP A 126 3.44 6.99 24.11
C ASP A 126 3.49 7.29 25.62
N GLU A 127 2.93 6.40 26.40
CA GLU A 127 2.90 6.54 27.86
C GLU A 127 4.32 6.54 28.47
N ALA A 128 5.25 5.82 27.87
CA ALA A 128 6.63 5.76 28.36
C ALA A 128 7.37 7.10 28.22
N ARG A 129 6.96 7.92 27.24
CA ARG A 129 7.50 9.28 27.04
C ARG A 129 6.73 10.34 27.78
N THR A 130 5.55 10.06 28.33
CA THR A 130 4.73 11.01 29.09
C THR A 130 5.51 11.51 30.31
N LYS A 131 5.62 12.83 30.47
CA LYS A 131 6.40 13.46 31.51
C LYS A 131 5.53 14.33 32.42
N PRO A 132 5.73 14.32 33.76
CA PRO A 132 5.18 15.35 34.61
C PRO A 132 5.85 16.68 34.22
N PHE A 133 5.05 17.71 34.02
CA PHE A 133 5.53 19.08 33.80
C PHE A 133 5.48 19.86 35.12
N PHE A 134 4.32 19.80 35.79
CA PHE A 134 4.12 20.38 37.09
C PHE A 134 3.12 19.53 37.89
N GLU A 135 3.36 19.32 39.18
CA GLU A 135 2.45 18.59 40.06
C GLU A 135 2.56 19.16 41.46
N ASP A 136 1.50 19.81 41.93
CA ASP A 136 1.33 20.29 43.31
C ASP A 136 -0.01 19.75 43.84
N GLY A 137 0.00 19.42 45.15
CA GLY A 137 -1.15 18.82 45.83
C GLY A 137 -1.21 17.28 45.72
N THR A 138 -2.37 16.72 46.04
CA THR A 138 -2.60 15.26 46.04
C THR A 138 -3.57 14.86 44.95
N TRP A 139 -3.09 14.08 43.98
CA TRP A 139 -3.86 13.65 42.79
C TRP A 139 -4.15 12.16 42.85
N LYS A 140 -5.39 11.80 42.54
CA LYS A 140 -5.84 10.41 42.45
C LYS A 140 -5.57 9.83 41.06
N PRO A 141 -5.54 8.50 40.91
CA PRO A 141 -5.45 7.86 39.58
C PRO A 141 -6.53 8.34 38.61
N GLU A 142 -7.76 8.58 39.11
CA GLU A 142 -8.90 9.02 38.28
C GLU A 142 -8.69 10.42 37.71
N ASP A 143 -8.00 11.31 38.46
CA ASP A 143 -7.66 12.66 37.99
C ASP A 143 -6.64 12.59 36.83
N ARG A 144 -5.64 11.72 36.97
CA ARG A 144 -4.62 11.49 35.93
C ARG A 144 -5.22 10.86 34.67
N GLU A 145 -6.17 9.93 34.86
CA GLU A 145 -6.93 9.33 33.76
C GLU A 145 -7.81 10.36 33.04
N ALA A 146 -8.44 11.27 33.77
CA ALA A 146 -9.21 12.36 33.17
C ALA A 146 -8.32 13.29 32.34
N LEU A 147 -7.10 13.59 32.82
CA LEU A 147 -6.12 14.41 32.12
C LEU A 147 -5.60 13.70 30.86
N TYR A 148 -5.33 12.39 30.92
CA TYR A 148 -4.98 11.56 29.79
C TYR A 148 -6.05 11.61 28.69
N ARG A 149 -7.34 11.43 29.07
CA ARG A 149 -8.45 11.51 28.11
C ARG A 149 -8.59 12.91 27.51
N GLN A 150 -8.28 13.96 28.25
CA GLN A 150 -8.26 15.32 27.73
C GLN A 150 -7.14 15.48 26.69
N ALA A 151 -5.91 15.09 27.03
CA ALA A 151 -4.78 15.12 26.13
C ALA A 151 -5.06 14.34 24.85
N ARG A 152 -5.59 13.11 24.98
CA ARG A 152 -5.96 12.27 23.83
C ARG A 152 -6.95 12.95 22.89
N ARG A 153 -8.00 13.61 23.43
CA ARG A 153 -8.95 14.36 22.60
C ARG A 153 -8.29 15.52 21.85
N ASN A 154 -7.47 16.29 22.56
CA ASN A 154 -6.78 17.45 21.98
C ASN A 154 -5.79 17.01 20.89
N MET A 155 -5.01 15.96 21.14
CA MET A 155 -4.09 15.40 20.17
C MET A 155 -4.82 14.92 18.91
N MET A 156 -5.99 14.30 19.07
CA MET A 156 -6.83 13.93 17.92
C MET A 156 -7.32 15.15 17.14
N ILE A 157 -7.72 16.21 17.83
CA ILE A 157 -8.16 17.47 17.17
C ILE A 157 -7.01 18.10 16.38
N HIS A 158 -5.80 18.13 16.98
CA HIS A 158 -4.61 18.71 16.36
C HIS A 158 -3.99 17.84 15.27
N GLY A 159 -4.15 16.51 15.35
CA GLY A 159 -3.57 15.56 14.42
C GLY A 159 -4.50 15.16 13.27
N LEU A 160 -5.82 15.06 13.50
CA LEU A 160 -6.80 14.68 12.47
C LEU A 160 -7.38 15.92 11.77
N THR A 161 -6.52 16.84 11.39
CA THR A 161 -6.93 18.04 10.66
C THR A 161 -7.31 17.68 9.22
N ARG A 162 -8.09 18.56 8.60
CA ARG A 162 -8.47 18.43 7.19
C ARG A 162 -7.23 18.36 6.28
N GLU A 163 -6.23 19.14 6.60
CA GLU A 163 -4.96 19.22 5.88
C GLU A 163 -4.19 17.89 5.96
N ASN A 164 -4.09 17.31 7.15
CA ASN A 164 -3.39 16.03 7.36
C ASN A 164 -4.14 14.87 6.67
N LEU A 165 -5.46 14.86 6.72
CA LEU A 165 -6.26 13.85 6.02
C LEU A 165 -6.11 13.99 4.50
N ALA A 166 -6.12 15.20 3.96
CA ALA A 166 -5.91 15.45 2.53
C ALA A 166 -4.49 15.07 2.09
N ALA A 167 -3.46 15.36 2.91
CA ALA A 167 -2.09 14.94 2.64
C ALA A 167 -1.96 13.40 2.63
N ALA A 168 -2.62 12.72 3.55
CA ALA A 168 -2.64 11.25 3.58
C ALA A 168 -3.35 10.67 2.34
N GLU A 169 -4.44 11.27 1.88
CA GLU A 169 -5.10 10.87 0.63
C GLU A 169 -4.19 11.05 -0.59
N GLU A 170 -3.47 12.16 -0.68
CA GLU A 170 -2.56 12.43 -1.80
C GLU A 170 -1.39 11.43 -1.80
N ASN A 171 -0.79 11.18 -0.64
CA ASN A 171 0.25 10.16 -0.49
C ASN A 171 -0.27 8.76 -0.87
N ALA A 172 -1.51 8.45 -0.52
CA ALA A 172 -2.14 7.18 -0.91
C ALA A 172 -2.31 7.09 -2.42
N ARG A 173 -2.78 8.16 -3.09
CA ARG A 173 -2.90 8.21 -4.55
C ARG A 173 -1.56 8.00 -5.23
N GLU A 174 -0.51 8.65 -4.74
CA GLU A 174 0.83 8.52 -5.28
C GLU A 174 1.39 7.09 -5.11
N GLN A 175 1.38 6.57 -3.87
CA GLN A 175 1.98 5.27 -3.57
C GLN A 175 1.24 4.13 -4.26
N ILE A 176 -0.10 4.11 -4.17
CA ILE A 176 -0.92 3.08 -4.80
C ILE A 176 -0.88 3.24 -6.32
N GLY A 177 -0.90 4.48 -6.83
CA GLY A 177 -0.78 4.76 -8.25
C GLY A 177 0.54 4.23 -8.82
N ASN A 178 1.66 4.46 -8.12
CA ASN A 178 2.97 3.95 -8.52
C ASN A 178 3.01 2.41 -8.46
N LEU A 179 2.41 1.79 -7.45
CA LEU A 179 2.31 0.35 -7.36
C LEU A 179 1.53 -0.24 -8.55
N MET A 180 0.37 0.32 -8.89
CA MET A 180 -0.44 -0.15 -10.02
C MET A 180 0.29 0.05 -11.36
N LYS A 181 1.00 1.17 -11.53
CA LYS A 181 1.85 1.38 -12.71
C LYS A 181 2.99 0.37 -12.79
N ALA A 182 3.63 0.03 -11.67
CA ALA A 182 4.65 -1.00 -11.61
C ALA A 182 4.10 -2.40 -11.94
N MET A 183 2.82 -2.64 -11.68
CA MET A 183 2.09 -3.84 -12.10
C MET A 183 1.70 -3.80 -13.59
N GLY A 184 1.98 -2.71 -14.33
CA GLY A 184 1.82 -2.56 -15.77
C GLY A 184 0.57 -1.81 -16.24
N TYR A 185 -0.28 -1.33 -15.34
CA TYR A 185 -1.42 -0.49 -15.72
C TYR A 185 -0.94 0.90 -16.19
N LYS A 186 -1.46 1.36 -17.33
CA LYS A 186 -1.13 2.69 -17.86
C LYS A 186 -1.98 3.79 -17.23
N THR A 187 -3.24 3.48 -16.94
CA THR A 187 -4.19 4.40 -16.35
C THR A 187 -4.66 3.87 -15.00
N VAL A 188 -4.52 4.69 -13.96
CA VAL A 188 -4.92 4.36 -12.59
C VAL A 188 -5.90 5.42 -12.10
N VAL A 189 -7.09 4.99 -11.71
CA VAL A 189 -8.13 5.86 -11.14
C VAL A 189 -8.38 5.42 -9.71
N ILE A 190 -8.17 6.34 -8.75
CA ILE A 190 -8.33 6.06 -7.31
C ILE A 190 -9.40 6.98 -6.74
N THR A 191 -10.40 6.38 -6.09
CA THR A 191 -11.47 7.08 -5.38
C THR A 191 -11.50 6.60 -3.92
N PHE A 192 -11.81 7.51 -3.00
CA PHE A 192 -12.05 7.17 -1.59
C PHE A 192 -13.55 7.24 -1.30
N ARG A 193 -14.03 6.29 -0.50
CA ARG A 193 -15.41 6.35 0.03
C ARG A 193 -15.54 7.53 1.00
N GLN A 194 -16.71 8.12 1.03
CA GLN A 194 -17.04 9.21 1.97
C GLN A 194 -17.47 8.67 3.34
#